data_466d45f0858f1ecd5df1d45595353d4a
#
_entry.id   466d45f0858f1ecd5df1d45595353d4a
#
_cell.length_a   1.000
_cell.length_b   1.000
_cell.length_c   1.000
_cell.angle_alpha   90.00
_cell.angle_beta   90.00
_cell.angle_gamma   90.00
#
_symmetry.space_group_name_H-M   'P 1'
#
loop_
_entity.id
_entity.type
_entity.pdbx_description
1 polymer ?
#
loop_
_entity_poly.entity_id
_entity_poly.type
_entity_poly.pdbx_seq_one_letter_code
_entity_poly.pdbx_strand_id
1 'polypeptide(L)'
;MSQSISDIAPSFNLQNANPKHGGEMVSLEQVKGENGTVVVFECNHCPYVVASFSRMDAMAEYCASVGIGYVGINSNDADNYPDDSFENMVKRANKGLPYPYLYDETQQVAQHYGAKRTPEFFLFNSQLELVYQGRMDDSPRNPTEVTTSELSDAITSTLAGKTPDVVETDSIGCSVKWKM
;
A
#
# COMPACT_ATOMS: atom_id res chain seq x y z
N MET A 1 -13.53 10.67 -1.57
CA MET A 1 -13.68 10.45 -3.02
C MET A 1 -12.80 9.27 -3.41
N SER A 2 -13.30 8.38 -4.24
CA SER A 2 -12.53 7.24 -4.71
C SER A 2 -11.65 7.64 -5.90
N GLN A 3 -10.52 6.94 -6.05
CA GLN A 3 -9.66 7.10 -7.21
C GLN A 3 -10.28 6.43 -8.43
N SER A 4 -10.11 7.04 -9.58
CA SER A 4 -10.44 6.47 -10.88
C SER A 4 -9.19 6.26 -11.71
N ILE A 5 -9.22 5.30 -12.62
CA ILE A 5 -8.08 5.05 -13.52
C ILE A 5 -7.69 6.33 -14.24
N SER A 6 -6.40 6.58 -14.32
CA SER A 6 -5.72 7.79 -14.84
C SER A 6 -5.73 8.99 -13.90
N ASP A 7 -6.38 8.93 -12.74
CA ASP A 7 -6.28 10.00 -11.75
C ASP A 7 -4.83 10.10 -11.23
N ILE A 8 -4.43 11.34 -10.93
CA ILE A 8 -3.10 11.59 -10.37
C ILE A 8 -3.10 11.23 -8.88
N ALA A 9 -2.04 10.59 -8.42
CA ALA A 9 -1.88 10.22 -7.03
C ALA A 9 -1.98 11.45 -6.12
N PRO A 10 -2.89 11.44 -5.12
CA PRO A 10 -2.91 12.48 -4.11
C PRO A 10 -1.59 12.55 -3.34
N SER A 11 -1.07 13.74 -3.14
CA SER A 11 0.17 13.94 -2.40
C SER A 11 -0.02 13.63 -0.92
N PHE A 12 1.07 13.33 -0.24
CA PHE A 12 1.09 13.16 1.20
C PHE A 12 2.49 13.47 1.74
N ASN A 13 2.54 13.77 3.03
CA ASN A 13 3.78 13.91 3.78
C ASN A 13 3.46 13.48 5.21
N LEU A 14 3.89 12.28 5.59
CA LEU A 14 3.46 11.63 6.82
C LEU A 14 4.62 11.14 7.66
N GLN A 15 4.36 10.97 8.95
CA GLN A 15 5.34 10.41 9.88
C GLN A 15 5.62 8.95 9.53
N ASN A 16 6.89 8.60 9.50
CA ASN A 16 7.36 7.28 9.11
C ASN A 16 7.77 6.46 10.34
N ALA A 17 7.14 5.31 10.51
CA ALA A 17 7.47 4.37 11.58
C ALA A 17 8.72 3.54 11.28
N ASN A 18 9.25 3.66 10.07
CA ASN A 18 10.43 2.92 9.61
C ASN A 18 11.49 3.87 9.06
N PRO A 19 12.11 4.71 9.92
CA PRO A 19 12.97 5.79 9.44
C PRO A 19 14.25 5.32 8.74
N LYS A 20 14.61 4.06 8.83
CA LYS A 20 15.72 3.49 8.03
C LYS A 20 15.41 3.54 6.53
N HIS A 21 14.13 3.60 6.18
CA HIS A 21 13.65 3.69 4.81
C HIS A 21 12.93 5.03 4.60
N GLY A 22 13.70 6.07 4.29
CA GLY A 22 13.18 7.37 3.91
C GLY A 22 13.21 8.47 4.96
N GLY A 23 13.64 8.19 6.21
CA GLY A 23 13.71 9.18 7.28
C GLY A 23 12.43 9.30 8.08
N GLU A 24 12.36 10.31 8.97
CA GLU A 24 11.25 10.46 9.93
C GLU A 24 9.93 10.92 9.28
N MET A 25 10.01 11.74 8.25
CA MET A 25 8.85 12.19 7.46
C MET A 25 9.07 11.76 6.02
N VAL A 26 8.04 11.22 5.39
CA VAL A 26 8.13 10.74 4.01
C VAL A 26 6.97 11.27 3.19
N SER A 27 7.29 11.81 2.02
CA SER A 27 6.34 12.34 1.05
C SER A 27 6.21 11.42 -0.16
N LEU A 28 5.14 11.60 -0.92
CA LEU A 28 4.95 10.90 -2.20
C LEU A 28 6.14 11.13 -3.14
N GLU A 29 6.66 12.36 -3.21
CA GLU A 29 7.81 12.69 -4.06
C GLU A 29 9.06 11.88 -3.72
N GLN A 30 9.25 11.55 -2.43
CA GLN A 30 10.40 10.76 -1.98
C GLN A 30 10.27 9.28 -2.33
N VAL A 31 9.05 8.73 -2.32
CA VAL A 31 8.83 7.29 -2.55
C VAL A 31 8.56 6.94 -3.99
N LYS A 32 8.16 7.90 -4.82
CA LYS A 32 7.85 7.59 -6.23
C LYS A 32 9.06 6.99 -6.93
N GLY A 33 8.82 5.89 -7.64
CA GLY A 33 9.84 5.24 -8.45
C GLY A 33 9.89 5.80 -9.87
N GLU A 34 11.02 5.61 -10.54
CA GLU A 34 11.17 6.07 -11.93
C GLU A 34 10.22 5.36 -12.88
N ASN A 35 9.80 4.14 -12.57
CA ASN A 35 8.94 3.32 -13.42
C ASN A 35 7.51 3.17 -12.88
N GLY A 36 7.22 3.72 -11.72
CA GLY A 36 5.91 3.66 -11.09
C GLY A 36 6.01 3.62 -9.57
N THR A 37 4.84 3.56 -8.92
CA THR A 37 4.76 3.58 -7.46
C THR A 37 3.56 2.76 -6.97
N VAL A 38 3.77 1.95 -5.94
CA VAL A 38 2.71 1.24 -5.23
C VAL A 38 2.47 1.95 -3.89
N VAL A 39 1.21 2.29 -3.62
CA VAL A 39 0.76 2.76 -2.31
C VAL A 39 -0.20 1.71 -1.77
N VAL A 40 0.10 1.17 -0.59
CA VAL A 40 -0.77 0.20 0.05
C VAL A 40 -1.30 0.74 1.37
N PHE A 41 -2.62 0.69 1.54
CA PHE A 41 -3.24 0.96 2.84
C PHE A 41 -3.30 -0.34 3.62
N GLU A 42 -2.68 -0.34 4.79
CA GLU A 42 -2.50 -1.53 5.60
C GLU A 42 -2.56 -1.17 7.08
N CYS A 43 -2.42 -2.16 7.95
CA CYS A 43 -2.42 -1.97 9.39
C CYS A 43 -1.63 -3.09 10.07
N ASN A 44 -1.58 -3.07 11.39
CA ASN A 44 -0.75 -4.03 12.14
C ASN A 44 -1.50 -5.31 12.50
N HIS A 45 -2.82 -5.27 12.61
CA HIS A 45 -3.57 -6.38 13.25
C HIS A 45 -4.57 -7.10 12.34
N CYS A 46 -4.95 -6.53 11.21
CA CYS A 46 -5.95 -7.15 10.33
C CYS A 46 -5.47 -8.53 9.87
N PRO A 47 -6.27 -9.60 10.04
CA PRO A 47 -5.85 -10.96 9.65
C PRO A 47 -5.45 -11.08 8.18
N TYR A 48 -6.11 -10.34 7.31
CA TYR A 48 -5.77 -10.32 5.88
C TYR A 48 -4.41 -9.69 5.62
N VAL A 49 -4.07 -8.63 6.37
CA VAL A 49 -2.76 -7.99 6.27
C VAL A 49 -1.68 -8.88 6.86
N VAL A 50 -1.91 -9.40 8.07
CA VAL A 50 -0.93 -10.26 8.76
C VAL A 50 -0.60 -11.50 7.92
N ALA A 51 -1.60 -12.13 7.33
CA ALA A 51 -1.40 -13.29 6.47
C ALA A 51 -0.64 -12.96 5.19
N SER A 52 -0.60 -11.68 4.80
CA SER A 52 0.06 -11.20 3.59
C SER A 52 1.43 -10.57 3.84
N PHE A 53 1.89 -10.44 5.09
CA PHE A 53 3.11 -9.73 5.43
C PHE A 53 4.32 -10.18 4.60
N SER A 54 4.59 -11.47 4.54
CA SER A 54 5.75 -11.97 3.78
C SER A 54 5.63 -11.72 2.28
N ARG A 55 4.42 -11.83 1.72
CA ARG A 55 4.18 -11.55 0.30
C ARG A 55 4.28 -10.06 -0.01
N MET A 56 3.85 -9.22 0.92
CA MET A 56 3.98 -7.76 0.79
C MET A 56 5.45 -7.35 0.85
N ASP A 57 6.22 -7.93 1.76
CA ASP A 57 7.66 -7.68 1.86
C ASP A 57 8.37 -8.11 0.56
N ALA A 58 8.05 -9.30 0.05
CA ALA A 58 8.61 -9.78 -1.21
C ALA A 58 8.22 -8.89 -2.40
N MET A 59 6.97 -8.40 -2.40
CA MET A 59 6.50 -7.47 -3.43
C MET A 59 7.28 -6.16 -3.38
N ALA A 60 7.51 -5.62 -2.18
CA ALA A 60 8.28 -4.40 -2.00
C ALA A 60 9.72 -4.55 -2.49
N GLU A 61 10.35 -5.67 -2.18
CA GLU A 61 11.72 -5.97 -2.64
C GLU A 61 11.77 -6.11 -4.17
N TYR A 62 10.78 -6.79 -4.74
CA TYR A 62 10.67 -6.90 -6.20
C TYR A 62 10.50 -5.52 -6.83
N CYS A 63 9.60 -4.68 -6.31
CA CYS A 63 9.37 -3.33 -6.80
C CYS A 63 10.66 -2.51 -6.78
N ALA A 64 11.42 -2.57 -5.68
CA ALA A 64 12.71 -1.88 -5.58
C ALA A 64 13.68 -2.32 -6.69
N SER A 65 13.68 -3.60 -7.04
CA SER A 65 14.57 -4.15 -8.06
C SER A 65 14.23 -3.70 -9.49
N VAL A 66 13.01 -3.22 -9.72
CA VAL A 66 12.53 -2.79 -11.06
C VAL A 66 12.17 -1.32 -11.13
N GLY A 67 12.61 -0.51 -10.16
CA GLY A 67 12.39 0.94 -10.19
C GLY A 67 10.97 1.37 -9.85
N ILE A 68 10.24 0.56 -9.11
CA ILE A 68 8.89 0.86 -8.61
C ILE A 68 8.99 1.22 -7.14
N GLY A 69 8.52 2.41 -6.76
CA GLY A 69 8.44 2.80 -5.35
C GLY A 69 7.37 2.00 -4.63
N TYR A 70 7.53 1.82 -3.31
CA TYR A 70 6.57 1.07 -2.50
C TYR A 70 6.48 1.70 -1.12
N VAL A 71 5.25 1.97 -0.67
CA VAL A 71 5.01 2.59 0.63
C VAL A 71 3.73 2.03 1.24
N GLY A 72 3.78 1.73 2.55
CA GLY A 72 2.61 1.34 3.33
C GLY A 72 2.09 2.52 4.12
N ILE A 73 0.76 2.63 4.25
CA ILE A 73 0.10 3.69 5.01
C ILE A 73 -0.94 3.06 5.93
N ASN A 74 -0.84 3.35 7.22
CA ASN A 74 -1.85 2.97 8.21
C ASN A 74 -2.70 4.18 8.56
N SER A 75 -4.00 4.10 8.29
CA SER A 75 -4.97 5.17 8.56
C SER A 75 -6.00 4.76 9.62
N ASN A 76 -5.85 3.59 10.25
CA ASN A 76 -6.82 3.14 11.24
C ASN A 76 -6.84 4.01 12.49
N ASP A 77 -8.02 4.14 13.08
CA ASP A 77 -8.25 4.86 14.33
C ASP A 77 -7.55 4.14 15.50
N ALA A 78 -6.37 4.60 15.88
CA ALA A 78 -5.59 3.97 16.92
C ALA A 78 -6.15 4.19 18.33
N ASP A 79 -7.01 5.18 18.53
CA ASP A 79 -7.64 5.42 19.82
C ASP A 79 -8.59 4.28 20.19
N ASN A 80 -9.34 3.77 19.21
CA ASN A 80 -10.27 2.67 19.40
C ASN A 80 -9.66 1.32 18.99
N TYR A 81 -8.57 1.33 18.23
CA TYR A 81 -7.86 0.13 17.78
C TYR A 81 -6.37 0.27 18.09
N PRO A 82 -5.98 0.17 19.37
CA PRO A 82 -4.60 0.47 19.80
C PRO A 82 -3.53 -0.44 19.20
N ASP A 83 -3.90 -1.60 18.67
CA ASP A 83 -2.97 -2.46 17.93
C ASP A 83 -2.40 -1.73 16.70
N ASP A 84 -3.11 -0.75 16.18
CA ASP A 84 -2.70 0.04 15.02
C ASP A 84 -2.08 1.39 15.38
N SER A 85 -1.61 1.54 16.61
CA SER A 85 -0.91 2.73 17.06
C SER A 85 0.43 2.91 16.33
N PHE A 86 0.92 4.15 16.31
CA PHE A 86 2.25 4.45 15.77
C PHE A 86 3.35 3.65 16.48
N GLU A 87 3.25 3.50 17.80
CA GLU A 87 4.19 2.70 18.58
C GLU A 87 4.24 1.25 18.09
N ASN A 88 3.09 0.65 17.81
CA ASN A 88 3.03 -0.71 17.30
C ASN A 88 3.49 -0.79 15.83
N MET A 89 3.31 0.26 15.05
CA MET A 89 3.92 0.36 13.71
C MET A 89 5.44 0.32 13.79
N VAL A 90 6.03 1.04 14.73
CA VAL A 90 7.49 1.03 14.96
C VAL A 90 7.97 -0.37 15.33
N LYS A 91 7.25 -1.07 16.20
CA LYS A 91 7.57 -2.44 16.57
C LYS A 91 7.57 -3.38 15.37
N ARG A 92 6.57 -3.24 14.50
CA ARG A 92 6.51 -4.03 13.26
C ARG A 92 7.69 -3.69 12.34
N ALA A 93 7.98 -2.41 12.16
CA ALA A 93 9.07 -1.97 11.29
C ALA A 93 10.42 -2.49 11.78
N ASN A 94 10.63 -2.53 13.10
CA ASN A 94 11.88 -3.01 13.69
C ASN A 94 12.14 -4.51 13.46
N LYS A 95 11.16 -5.25 12.96
CA LYS A 95 11.34 -6.66 12.57
C LYS A 95 11.96 -6.82 11.18
N GLY A 96 12.32 -5.72 10.51
CA GLY A 96 12.99 -5.77 9.21
C GLY A 96 12.10 -5.42 8.04
N LEU A 97 11.07 -4.60 8.26
CA LEU A 97 10.17 -4.15 7.19
C LEU A 97 10.97 -3.43 6.09
N PRO A 98 10.85 -3.85 4.81
CA PRO A 98 11.73 -3.35 3.74
C PRO A 98 11.23 -2.09 3.04
N TYR A 99 10.23 -1.37 3.58
CA TYR A 99 9.67 -0.17 2.95
C TYR A 99 9.22 0.85 4.01
N PRO A 100 9.04 2.12 3.63
CA PRO A 100 8.48 3.14 4.53
C PRO A 100 7.06 2.76 4.97
N TYR A 101 6.77 2.97 6.25
CA TYR A 101 5.46 2.66 6.83
C TYR A 101 4.93 3.91 7.54
N LEU A 102 3.95 4.55 6.93
CA LEU A 102 3.51 5.90 7.28
C LEU A 102 2.22 5.90 8.09
N TYR A 103 2.12 6.85 9.00
CA TYR A 103 0.94 7.01 9.85
C TYR A 103 0.08 8.18 9.37
N ASP A 104 -1.11 7.86 8.91
CA ASP A 104 -2.13 8.82 8.46
C ASP A 104 -3.13 9.06 9.61
N GLU A 105 -2.67 9.78 10.62
CA GLU A 105 -3.42 9.99 11.86
C GLU A 105 -4.78 10.69 11.61
N THR A 106 -4.81 11.65 10.71
CA THR A 106 -6.03 12.41 10.39
C THR A 106 -6.96 11.67 9.46
N GLN A 107 -6.50 10.59 8.84
CA GLN A 107 -7.23 9.79 7.85
C GLN A 107 -7.52 10.52 6.54
N GLN A 108 -6.93 11.69 6.35
CA GLN A 108 -7.13 12.48 5.13
C GLN A 108 -6.56 11.78 3.89
N VAL A 109 -5.40 11.15 4.01
CA VAL A 109 -4.78 10.47 2.87
C VAL A 109 -5.65 9.29 2.43
N ALA A 110 -6.12 8.46 3.36
CA ALA A 110 -7.03 7.37 3.03
C ALA A 110 -8.30 7.88 2.34
N GLN A 111 -8.85 8.99 2.80
CA GLN A 111 -10.02 9.60 2.19
C GLN A 111 -9.73 10.09 0.77
N HIS A 112 -8.60 10.75 0.56
CA HIS A 112 -8.20 11.25 -0.77
C HIS A 112 -7.97 10.11 -1.76
N TYR A 113 -7.41 8.98 -1.31
CA TYR A 113 -7.21 7.81 -2.16
C TYR A 113 -8.49 6.99 -2.34
N GLY A 114 -9.49 7.19 -1.49
CA GLY A 114 -10.71 6.40 -1.49
C GLY A 114 -10.49 4.99 -0.97
N ALA A 115 -9.52 4.81 -0.08
CA ALA A 115 -9.24 3.51 0.53
C ALA A 115 -10.41 3.08 1.41
N LYS A 116 -10.80 1.82 1.30
CA LYS A 116 -11.97 1.26 2.01
C LYS A 116 -11.60 0.11 2.92
N ARG A 117 -10.54 -0.63 2.57
CA ARG A 117 -10.15 -1.86 3.24
C ARG A 117 -8.64 -1.93 3.41
N THR A 118 -8.18 -2.88 4.19
CA THR A 118 -6.77 -3.21 4.36
C THR A 118 -6.57 -4.72 4.18
N PRO A 119 -5.61 -5.15 3.35
CA PRO A 119 -4.77 -4.32 2.50
C PRO A 119 -5.50 -3.90 1.21
N GLU A 120 -5.26 -2.67 0.79
CA GLU A 120 -5.76 -2.18 -0.49
C GLU A 120 -4.62 -1.50 -1.24
N PHE A 121 -4.41 -1.89 -2.49
CA PHE A 121 -3.24 -1.49 -3.29
C PHE A 121 -3.64 -0.53 -4.39
N PHE A 122 -2.78 0.47 -4.60
CA PHE A 122 -2.91 1.45 -5.68
C PHE A 122 -1.58 1.49 -6.42
N LEU A 123 -1.60 1.17 -7.72
CA LEU A 123 -0.41 1.23 -8.57
C LEU A 123 -0.52 2.42 -9.51
N PHE A 124 0.52 3.24 -9.52
CA PHE A 124 0.64 4.41 -10.38
C PHE A 124 1.81 4.21 -11.36
N ASN A 125 1.67 4.76 -12.55
CA ASN A 125 2.75 4.74 -13.54
C ASN A 125 3.82 5.81 -13.23
N SER A 126 4.78 6.00 -14.13
CA SER A 126 5.87 6.96 -13.95
C SER A 126 5.41 8.41 -13.89
N GLN A 127 4.22 8.73 -14.40
CA GLN A 127 3.60 10.05 -14.30
C GLN A 127 2.65 10.16 -13.10
N LEU A 128 2.65 9.19 -12.18
CA LEU A 128 1.75 9.13 -11.03
C LEU A 128 0.26 9.05 -11.41
N GLU A 129 -0.04 8.51 -12.57
CA GLU A 129 -1.42 8.22 -12.98
C GLU A 129 -1.79 6.81 -12.51
N LEU A 130 -3.02 6.67 -11.96
CA LEU A 130 -3.49 5.39 -11.47
C LEU A 130 -3.71 4.41 -12.62
N VAL A 131 -3.09 3.23 -12.55
CA VAL A 131 -3.22 2.18 -13.56
C VAL A 131 -3.84 0.89 -13.01
N TYR A 132 -3.84 0.71 -11.69
CA TYR A 132 -4.48 -0.45 -11.05
C TYR A 132 -4.85 -0.12 -9.61
N GLN A 133 -6.02 -0.60 -9.17
CA GLN A 133 -6.41 -0.55 -7.76
C GLN A 133 -7.14 -1.82 -7.35
N GLY A 134 -6.89 -2.25 -6.11
CA GLY A 134 -7.57 -3.39 -5.54
C GLY A 134 -6.66 -4.31 -4.74
N ARG A 135 -6.79 -5.61 -4.97
CA ARG A 135 -6.10 -6.66 -4.22
C ARG A 135 -4.72 -6.96 -4.81
N MET A 136 -3.85 -7.57 -3.98
CA MET A 136 -2.56 -8.07 -4.45
C MET A 136 -2.75 -9.39 -5.23
N ASP A 137 -3.56 -10.29 -4.68
CA ASP A 137 -3.90 -11.58 -5.26
C ASP A 137 -5.30 -12.03 -4.80
N ASP A 138 -5.74 -13.17 -5.28
CA ASP A 138 -7.09 -13.68 -5.00
C ASP A 138 -7.20 -14.49 -3.69
N SER A 139 -6.12 -14.62 -2.92
CA SER A 139 -6.14 -15.36 -1.66
C SER A 139 -5.28 -14.69 -0.58
N PRO A 140 -5.71 -13.52 -0.05
CA PRO A 140 -4.89 -12.79 0.91
C PRO A 140 -4.65 -13.54 2.22
N ARG A 141 -5.53 -14.47 2.62
CA ARG A 141 -5.37 -15.22 3.87
C ARG A 141 -4.54 -16.49 3.73
N ASN A 142 -4.44 -17.04 2.53
CA ASN A 142 -3.75 -18.32 2.33
C ASN A 142 -2.89 -18.29 1.06
N PRO A 143 -1.56 -18.15 1.18
CA PRO A 143 -0.70 -18.07 0.01
C PRO A 143 -0.70 -19.34 -0.85
N THR A 144 -1.06 -20.50 -0.28
CA THR A 144 -1.08 -21.76 -1.04
C THR A 144 -2.29 -21.87 -1.97
N GLU A 145 -3.30 -21.00 -1.79
CA GLU A 145 -4.54 -21.00 -2.59
C GLU A 145 -4.56 -19.90 -3.65
N VAL A 146 -3.46 -19.14 -3.79
CA VAL A 146 -3.36 -18.08 -4.81
C VAL A 146 -3.42 -18.69 -6.21
N THR A 147 -4.37 -18.20 -7.03
CA THR A 147 -4.49 -18.59 -8.44
C THR A 147 -4.28 -17.41 -9.38
N THR A 148 -4.51 -16.18 -8.91
CA THR A 148 -4.27 -14.95 -9.68
C THR A 148 -3.53 -13.93 -8.83
N SER A 149 -2.68 -13.12 -9.48
CA SER A 149 -1.87 -12.08 -8.82
C SER A 149 -1.98 -10.79 -9.63
N GLU A 150 -3.13 -10.12 -9.52
CA GLU A 150 -3.46 -8.96 -10.35
C GLU A 150 -2.48 -7.81 -10.19
N LEU A 151 -1.99 -7.55 -8.96
CA LEU A 151 -1.01 -6.47 -8.75
C LEU A 151 0.29 -6.78 -9.49
N SER A 152 0.80 -8.00 -9.39
CA SER A 152 2.03 -8.42 -10.09
C SER A 152 1.86 -8.30 -11.61
N ASP A 153 0.72 -8.75 -12.13
CA ASP A 153 0.41 -8.66 -13.56
C ASP A 153 0.34 -7.20 -14.01
N ALA A 154 -0.27 -6.33 -13.20
CA ALA A 154 -0.35 -4.91 -13.49
C ALA A 154 1.03 -4.24 -13.49
N ILE A 155 1.90 -4.61 -12.57
CA ILE A 155 3.28 -4.11 -12.53
C ILE A 155 4.02 -4.52 -13.81
N THR A 156 3.89 -5.79 -14.21
CA THR A 156 4.52 -6.29 -15.44
C THR A 156 4.07 -5.50 -16.67
N SER A 157 2.76 -5.25 -16.79
CA SER A 157 2.22 -4.44 -17.89
C SER A 157 2.76 -3.02 -17.87
N THR A 158 2.80 -2.40 -16.70
CA THR A 158 3.28 -1.03 -16.52
C THR A 158 4.76 -0.91 -16.91
N LEU A 159 5.58 -1.88 -16.51
CA LEU A 159 6.99 -1.92 -16.89
C LEU A 159 7.19 -2.08 -18.41
N ALA A 160 6.25 -2.74 -19.08
CA ALA A 160 6.27 -2.91 -20.54
C ALA A 160 5.66 -1.71 -21.29
N GLY A 161 5.25 -0.67 -20.58
CA GLY A 161 4.59 0.50 -21.19
C GLY A 161 3.17 0.22 -21.67
N LYS A 162 2.53 -0.80 -21.11
CA LYS A 162 1.17 -1.23 -21.50
C LYS A 162 0.17 -0.98 -20.37
N THR A 163 -1.09 -0.80 -20.74
CA THR A 163 -2.18 -0.76 -19.77
C THR A 163 -2.43 -2.19 -19.24
N PRO A 164 -2.59 -2.38 -17.93
CA PRO A 164 -2.95 -3.68 -17.39
C PRO A 164 -4.26 -4.21 -17.97
N ASP A 165 -4.37 -5.51 -18.17
CA ASP A 165 -5.62 -6.14 -18.62
C ASP A 165 -6.71 -6.01 -17.57
N VAL A 166 -6.35 -6.13 -16.30
CA VAL A 166 -7.24 -5.90 -15.16
C VAL A 166 -6.78 -4.62 -14.47
N VAL A 167 -7.63 -3.59 -14.46
CA VAL A 167 -7.29 -2.28 -13.89
C VAL A 167 -7.90 -2.08 -12.50
N GLU A 168 -8.85 -2.90 -12.11
CA GLU A 168 -9.51 -2.80 -10.81
C GLU A 168 -10.04 -4.17 -10.38
N THR A 169 -9.85 -4.47 -9.10
CA THR A 169 -10.49 -5.61 -8.44
C THR A 169 -11.08 -5.11 -7.12
N ASP A 170 -12.04 -5.85 -6.56
CA ASP A 170 -12.49 -5.58 -5.20
C ASP A 170 -11.35 -5.96 -4.24
N SER A 171 -10.95 -5.01 -3.39
CA SER A 171 -10.01 -5.32 -2.33
C SER A 171 -10.62 -6.33 -1.37
N ILE A 172 -9.81 -7.26 -0.89
CA ILE A 172 -10.24 -8.28 0.07
C ILE A 172 -9.53 -7.99 1.39
N GLY A 173 -10.31 -7.68 2.42
CA GLY A 173 -9.73 -7.34 3.72
C GLY A 173 -10.75 -6.79 4.69
N CYS A 174 -10.25 -6.35 5.83
CA CYS A 174 -11.03 -5.66 6.85
C CYS A 174 -11.29 -4.22 6.43
N SER A 175 -12.40 -3.65 6.84
CA SER A 175 -12.67 -2.22 6.60
C SER A 175 -11.63 -1.34 7.29
N VAL A 176 -11.33 -0.19 6.70
CA VAL A 176 -10.57 0.86 7.37
C VAL A 176 -11.36 1.30 8.61
N LYS A 177 -10.66 1.48 9.74
CA LYS A 177 -11.29 1.87 11.01
C LYS A 177 -11.33 3.38 11.10
N TRP A 178 -12.46 3.95 10.68
CA TRP A 178 -12.65 5.40 10.66
C TRP A 178 -12.91 5.96 12.07
N LYS A 179 -12.39 7.14 12.32
CA LYS A 179 -12.72 7.91 13.53
C LYS A 179 -14.19 8.32 13.47
N MET A 180 -14.85 8.25 14.62
CA MET A 180 -16.23 8.69 14.74
C MET A 180 -16.33 10.10 15.28
#